data_293a0d4f7d24b3b99e37e668c43a370b
#
_entry.id   293a0d4f7d24b3b99e37e668c43a370b
#
_cell.length_a   1.000
_cell.length_b   1.000
_cell.length_c   1.000
_cell.angle_alpha   90.00
_cell.angle_beta   90.00
_cell.angle_gamma   90.00
#
_symmetry.space_group_name_H-M   'P 1'
#
loop_
_entity.id
_entity.type
_entity.pdbx_description
1 polymer ?
#
loop_
_entity_poly.entity_id
_entity_poly.type
_entity_poly.pdbx_seq_one_letter_code
_entity_poly.pdbx_strand_id
1 'polypeptide(L)'
;EEIEDPRAEPGMVVVDVKAAGVSFPDVLIVQGKYQFQPPFPFSPGGEIAGVISEVGEGVADWKEGDRVIAMVGNGGIAEKTSAYAATLMPLPESMDFKDGAAFPLNYGTTYYALKQRGELKKGETLLVTGAGGGVGTTAIEIGKAMGARVIAAASNQEKLDIALSLIHI
;
A
#
# COMPACT_ATOMS: atom_id res chain seq x y z
N GLU A 1 7.98 -12.20 19.22
CA GLU A 1 9.17 -11.76 19.94
C GLU A 1 8.95 -10.35 20.44
N GLU A 2 9.26 -10.06 21.71
CA GLU A 2 9.20 -8.71 22.26
C GLU A 2 10.51 -7.99 21.95
N ILE A 3 10.39 -6.77 21.44
CA ILE A 3 11.51 -5.85 21.14
C ILE A 3 11.24 -4.51 21.79
N GLU A 4 12.26 -3.68 21.93
CA GLU A 4 12.05 -2.31 22.41
C GLU A 4 11.19 -1.51 21.43
N ASP A 5 10.29 -0.67 21.98
CA ASP A 5 9.50 0.26 21.17
C ASP A 5 10.43 1.22 20.41
N PRO A 6 10.18 1.48 19.13
CA PRO A 6 10.95 2.47 18.39
C PRO A 6 10.76 3.86 18.97
N ARG A 7 11.75 4.73 18.79
CA ARG A 7 11.70 6.16 19.11
C ARG A 7 11.67 6.98 17.83
N ALA A 8 11.02 8.12 17.87
CA ALA A 8 10.99 9.02 16.73
C ALA A 8 12.34 9.75 16.59
N GLU A 9 13.12 9.37 15.57
CA GLU A 9 14.32 10.09 15.17
C GLU A 9 13.97 11.43 14.48
N PRO A 10 14.94 12.36 14.31
CA PRO A 10 14.69 13.60 13.59
C PRO A 10 14.13 13.36 12.17
N GLY A 11 13.02 14.03 11.84
CA GLY A 11 12.31 13.85 10.57
C GLY A 11 11.43 12.59 10.48
N MET A 12 11.33 11.82 11.54
CA MET A 12 10.51 10.60 11.62
C MET A 12 9.37 10.74 12.62
N VAL A 13 8.45 9.81 12.53
CA VAL A 13 7.38 9.60 13.52
C VAL A 13 7.35 8.14 13.94
N VAL A 14 6.79 7.86 15.13
CA VAL A 14 6.36 6.51 15.51
C VAL A 14 4.87 6.39 15.29
N VAL A 15 4.46 5.28 14.68
CA VAL A 15 3.06 4.98 14.39
C VAL A 15 2.63 3.75 15.19
N ASP A 16 1.56 3.88 15.98
CA ASP A 16 0.81 2.75 16.52
C ASP A 16 0.07 2.08 15.35
N VAL A 17 0.50 0.91 14.94
CA VAL A 17 -0.05 0.20 13.79
C VAL A 17 -1.44 -0.33 14.12
N LYS A 18 -2.42 0.00 13.29
CA LYS A 18 -3.80 -0.51 13.40
C LYS A 18 -4.12 -1.55 12.33
N ALA A 19 -3.43 -1.47 11.21
CA ALA A 19 -3.46 -2.46 10.14
C ALA A 19 -2.14 -2.44 9.36
N ALA A 20 -1.71 -3.60 8.89
CA ALA A 20 -0.57 -3.76 7.99
C ALA A 20 -1.01 -4.53 6.75
N GLY A 21 -0.60 -4.07 5.57
CA GLY A 21 -0.78 -4.79 4.32
C GLY A 21 0.23 -5.93 4.21
N VAL A 22 -0.22 -7.07 3.70
CA VAL A 22 0.64 -8.19 3.32
C VAL A 22 0.58 -8.32 1.81
N SER A 23 1.70 -8.10 1.16
CA SER A 23 1.79 -8.01 -0.29
C SER A 23 2.80 -9.01 -0.87
N PHE A 24 2.81 -9.17 -2.19
CA PHE A 24 3.73 -10.10 -2.85
C PHE A 24 5.23 -9.81 -2.57
N PRO A 25 5.70 -8.55 -2.52
CA PRO A 25 7.04 -8.24 -2.06
C PRO A 25 7.40 -8.81 -0.70
N ASP A 26 6.49 -8.79 0.29
CA ASP A 26 6.76 -9.34 1.63
C ASP A 26 7.07 -10.82 1.57
N VAL A 27 6.31 -11.58 0.76
CA VAL A 27 6.56 -13.01 0.54
C VAL A 27 7.94 -13.26 -0.06
N LEU A 28 8.38 -12.43 -0.98
CA LEU A 28 9.70 -12.53 -1.61
C LEU A 28 10.81 -12.12 -0.65
N ILE A 29 10.60 -11.07 0.16
CA ILE A 29 11.56 -10.58 1.15
C ILE A 29 11.86 -11.67 2.19
N VAL A 30 10.84 -12.30 2.78
CA VAL A 30 11.04 -13.36 3.78
C VAL A 30 11.68 -14.62 3.20
N GLN A 31 11.60 -14.83 1.88
CA GLN A 31 12.28 -15.92 1.17
C GLN A 31 13.68 -15.55 0.68
N GLY A 32 14.16 -14.33 0.91
CA GLY A 32 15.44 -13.85 0.40
C GLY A 32 15.48 -13.71 -1.13
N LYS A 33 14.34 -13.51 -1.80
CA LYS A 33 14.20 -13.46 -3.27
C LYS A 33 13.86 -12.08 -3.83
N TYR A 34 13.71 -11.10 -2.96
CA TYR A 34 13.44 -9.73 -3.40
C TYR A 34 14.75 -8.96 -3.58
N GLN A 35 14.74 -7.95 -4.43
CA GLN A 35 15.91 -7.10 -4.71
C GLN A 35 16.40 -6.32 -3.49
N PHE A 36 15.53 -6.03 -2.53
CA PHE A 36 15.86 -5.43 -1.25
C PHE A 36 15.77 -6.50 -0.16
N GLN A 37 16.81 -6.57 0.69
CA GLN A 37 16.91 -7.52 1.79
C GLN A 37 17.21 -6.74 3.07
N PRO A 38 16.25 -6.62 4.02
CA PRO A 38 16.52 -6.02 5.31
C PRO A 38 17.54 -6.87 6.09
N PRO A 39 18.38 -6.25 6.96
CA PRO A 39 19.24 -7.02 7.86
C PRO A 39 18.40 -7.81 8.87
N PHE A 40 18.86 -9.01 9.22
CA PHE A 40 18.21 -9.79 10.28
C PHE A 40 18.61 -9.33 11.68
N PRO A 41 17.70 -9.40 12.69
CA PRO A 41 16.27 -9.78 12.57
C PRO A 41 15.41 -8.61 12.02
N PHE A 42 14.33 -8.91 11.29
CA PHE A 42 13.37 -7.91 10.84
C PHE A 42 11.94 -8.45 10.91
N SER A 43 10.97 -7.55 11.06
CA SER A 43 9.55 -7.83 10.84
C SER A 43 9.20 -7.49 9.39
N PRO A 44 8.43 -8.32 8.66
CA PRO A 44 7.91 -7.94 7.34
C PRO A 44 6.80 -6.89 7.44
N GLY A 45 6.15 -6.58 6.33
CA GLY A 45 5.09 -5.58 6.23
C GLY A 45 5.64 -4.25 5.72
N GLY A 46 5.43 -3.99 4.42
CA GLY A 46 5.95 -2.81 3.75
C GLY A 46 5.01 -1.61 3.80
N GLU A 47 3.74 -1.82 4.14
CA GLU A 47 2.70 -0.78 4.15
C GLU A 47 1.81 -0.92 5.38
N ILE A 48 1.47 0.21 5.98
CA ILE A 48 0.67 0.28 7.21
C ILE A 48 -0.35 1.41 7.18
N ALA A 49 -1.35 1.31 8.03
CA ALA A 49 -2.14 2.44 8.49
C ALA A 49 -2.25 2.42 10.02
N GLY A 50 -2.19 3.59 10.63
CA GLY A 50 -2.18 3.70 12.08
C GLY A 50 -2.35 5.13 12.57
N VAL A 51 -1.97 5.34 13.81
CA VAL A 51 -2.06 6.63 14.51
C VAL A 51 -0.67 7.02 14.98
N ILE A 52 -0.27 8.24 14.73
CA ILE A 52 1.02 8.77 15.22
C ILE A 52 1.01 8.80 16.75
N SER A 53 1.99 8.16 17.37
CA SER A 53 2.17 8.11 18.84
C SER A 53 3.37 8.91 19.34
N GLU A 54 4.34 9.22 18.45
CA GLU A 54 5.48 10.06 18.78
C GLU A 54 5.95 10.82 17.54
N VAL A 55 6.36 12.07 17.70
CA VAL A 55 6.83 12.93 16.61
C VAL A 55 8.28 13.35 16.89
N GLY A 56 9.16 13.10 15.92
CA GLY A 56 10.58 13.46 16.01
C GLY A 56 10.86 14.93 15.73
N GLU A 57 12.06 15.33 16.08
CA GLU A 57 12.53 16.71 15.87
C GLU A 57 12.45 17.11 14.38
N GLY A 58 12.01 18.34 14.12
CA GLY A 58 11.94 18.93 12.77
C GLY A 58 10.68 18.52 11.97
N VAL A 59 9.78 17.70 12.52
CA VAL A 59 8.50 17.37 11.90
C VAL A 59 7.46 18.43 12.27
N ALA A 60 6.99 19.20 11.28
CA ALA A 60 6.04 20.31 11.51
C ALA A 60 4.62 19.99 10.98
N ASP A 61 4.50 19.10 10.00
CA ASP A 61 3.24 18.85 9.30
C ASP A 61 2.35 17.79 9.97
N TRP A 62 2.89 17.11 11.00
CA TRP A 62 2.24 16.01 11.69
C TRP A 62 2.28 16.18 13.19
N LYS A 63 1.28 15.61 13.89
CA LYS A 63 1.18 15.57 15.34
C LYS A 63 0.72 14.23 15.86
N GLU A 64 0.94 13.97 17.15
CA GLU A 64 0.36 12.81 17.83
C GLU A 64 -1.16 12.79 17.69
N GLY A 65 -1.70 11.61 17.48
CA GLY A 65 -3.13 11.38 17.22
C GLY A 65 -3.53 11.46 15.76
N ASP A 66 -2.68 11.96 14.85
CA ASP A 66 -3.01 11.98 13.43
C ASP A 66 -3.09 10.57 12.85
N ARG A 67 -4.14 10.34 12.05
CA ARG A 67 -4.35 9.07 11.34
C ARG A 67 -3.57 9.09 10.04
N VAL A 68 -2.73 8.09 9.83
CA VAL A 68 -1.80 8.06 8.69
C VAL A 68 -1.77 6.71 7.97
N ILE A 69 -1.37 6.78 6.73
CA ILE A 69 -0.92 5.68 5.89
C ILE A 69 0.58 5.87 5.66
N ALA A 70 1.37 4.80 5.74
CA ALA A 70 2.80 4.88 5.50
C ALA A 70 3.32 3.69 4.68
N MET A 71 4.29 3.97 3.81
CA MET A 71 5.15 2.97 3.18
C MET A 71 6.44 2.88 4.01
N VAL A 72 6.60 1.79 4.76
CA VAL A 72 7.74 1.59 5.67
C VAL A 72 8.80 0.62 5.11
N GLY A 73 8.47 -0.09 4.05
CA GLY A 73 9.37 -1.06 3.40
C GLY A 73 9.50 -2.39 4.13
N ASN A 74 9.60 -2.39 5.44
CA ASN A 74 9.55 -3.52 6.37
C ASN A 74 9.24 -3.00 7.78
N GLY A 75 8.98 -3.88 8.73
CA GLY A 75 8.69 -3.49 10.12
C GLY A 75 7.22 -3.20 10.40
N GLY A 76 6.35 -3.28 9.38
CA GLY A 76 4.94 -2.93 9.54
C GLY A 76 4.10 -3.99 10.25
N ILE A 77 4.52 -5.27 10.26
CA ILE A 77 3.85 -6.32 11.05
C ILE A 77 4.41 -6.28 12.47
N ALA A 78 4.09 -5.23 13.19
CA ALA A 78 4.45 -4.95 14.57
C ALA A 78 3.39 -4.05 15.20
N GLU A 79 3.38 -3.91 16.51
CA GLU A 79 2.47 -2.99 17.21
C GLU A 79 2.79 -1.52 16.93
N LYS A 80 4.10 -1.23 16.78
CA LYS A 80 4.62 0.10 16.46
C LYS A 80 5.71 0.01 15.41
N THR A 81 5.82 1.05 14.59
CA THR A 81 6.89 1.17 13.61
C THR A 81 7.28 2.64 13.40
N SER A 82 8.54 2.89 13.02
CA SER A 82 9.00 4.21 12.63
C SER A 82 8.74 4.46 11.14
N ALA A 83 8.38 5.68 10.81
CA ALA A 83 8.14 6.10 9.42
C ALA A 83 8.71 7.50 9.16
N TYR A 84 9.19 7.74 7.94
CA TYR A 84 9.61 9.08 7.52
C TYR A 84 8.41 10.00 7.38
N ALA A 85 8.38 11.11 8.11
CA ALA A 85 7.28 12.07 8.10
C ALA A 85 6.95 12.59 6.69
N ALA A 86 7.97 12.79 5.85
CA ALA A 86 7.83 13.28 4.48
C ALA A 86 7.10 12.30 3.52
N THR A 87 6.98 11.03 3.89
CA THR A 87 6.34 9.99 3.07
C THR A 87 4.97 9.58 3.56
N LEU A 88 4.51 10.17 4.66
CA LEU A 88 3.18 9.88 5.20
C LEU A 88 2.08 10.47 4.32
N MET A 89 0.97 9.77 4.30
CA MET A 89 -0.28 10.22 3.69
C MET A 89 -1.36 10.30 4.77
N PRO A 90 -2.20 11.34 4.77
CA PRO A 90 -3.30 11.42 5.73
C PRO A 90 -4.32 10.32 5.43
N LEU A 91 -4.76 9.60 6.46
CA LEU A 91 -5.87 8.64 6.36
C LEU A 91 -7.18 9.38 6.69
N PRO A 92 -8.08 9.56 5.71
CA PRO A 92 -9.38 10.22 5.94
C PRO A 92 -10.20 9.50 7.03
N GLU A 93 -11.02 10.23 7.77
CA GLU A 93 -11.89 9.63 8.80
C GLU A 93 -12.91 8.64 8.22
N SER A 94 -13.32 8.84 6.96
CA SER A 94 -14.24 7.97 6.23
C SER A 94 -13.61 6.64 5.78
N MET A 95 -12.28 6.52 5.82
CA MET A 95 -11.55 5.31 5.43
C MET A 95 -11.11 4.55 6.66
N ASP A 96 -11.33 3.25 6.72
CA ASP A 96 -10.83 2.44 7.82
C ASP A 96 -9.32 2.14 7.68
N PHE A 97 -8.71 1.65 8.76
CA PHE A 97 -7.27 1.36 8.75
C PHE A 97 -6.89 0.20 7.83
N LYS A 98 -7.79 -0.76 7.61
CA LYS A 98 -7.52 -1.91 6.74
C LYS A 98 -7.46 -1.48 5.29
N ASP A 99 -8.41 -0.65 4.86
CA ASP A 99 -8.43 -0.07 3.52
C ASP A 99 -7.20 0.82 3.32
N GLY A 100 -6.88 1.66 4.31
CA GLY A 100 -5.68 2.51 4.29
C GLY A 100 -4.38 1.72 4.15
N ALA A 101 -4.23 0.62 4.89
CA ALA A 101 -3.02 -0.20 4.83
C ALA A 101 -2.87 -0.97 3.51
N ALA A 102 -3.98 -1.32 2.84
CA ALA A 102 -3.95 -2.04 1.56
C ALA A 102 -3.83 -1.12 0.33
N PHE A 103 -3.94 0.20 0.55
CA PHE A 103 -4.05 1.19 -0.53
C PHE A 103 -2.71 1.51 -1.23
N PRO A 104 -1.60 1.83 -0.54
CA PRO A 104 -0.44 2.49 -1.16
C PRO A 104 0.20 1.66 -2.24
N LEU A 105 0.51 0.40 -1.96
CA LEU A 105 1.30 -0.42 -2.87
C LEU A 105 0.53 -0.74 -4.15
N ASN A 106 -0.69 -1.25 -4.02
CA ASN A 106 -1.46 -1.70 -5.19
C ASN A 106 -1.99 -0.53 -6.01
N TYR A 107 -2.66 0.44 -5.38
CA TYR A 107 -3.20 1.60 -6.09
C TYR A 107 -2.11 2.55 -6.58
N GLY A 108 -1.08 2.79 -5.76
CA GLY A 108 0.05 3.64 -6.14
C GLY A 108 0.82 3.07 -7.33
N THR A 109 1.14 1.78 -7.31
CA THR A 109 1.80 1.08 -8.42
C THR A 109 0.95 1.14 -9.69
N THR A 110 -0.33 0.84 -9.58
CA THR A 110 -1.25 0.83 -10.72
C THR A 110 -1.46 2.22 -11.30
N TYR A 111 -1.69 3.22 -10.43
CA TYR A 111 -1.86 4.61 -10.89
C TYR A 111 -0.61 5.12 -11.61
N TYR A 112 0.57 4.86 -11.05
CA TYR A 112 1.83 5.21 -11.69
C TYR A 112 1.97 4.55 -13.06
N ALA A 113 1.68 3.24 -13.14
CA ALA A 113 1.77 2.49 -14.39
C ALA A 113 0.80 3.02 -15.46
N LEU A 114 -0.46 3.21 -15.13
CA LEU A 114 -1.49 3.60 -16.09
C LEU A 114 -1.44 5.09 -16.44
N LYS A 115 -1.27 5.95 -15.43
CA LYS A 115 -1.33 7.41 -15.62
C LYS A 115 -0.01 8.01 -16.09
N GLN A 116 1.10 7.64 -15.43
CA GLN A 116 2.39 8.29 -15.67
C GLN A 116 3.24 7.57 -16.72
N ARG A 117 3.18 6.24 -16.77
CA ARG A 117 4.00 5.46 -17.70
C ARG A 117 3.25 5.07 -18.96
N GLY A 118 2.01 4.61 -18.82
CA GLY A 118 1.15 4.19 -19.93
C GLY A 118 0.38 5.34 -20.58
N GLU A 119 0.28 6.48 -19.88
CA GLU A 119 -0.47 7.66 -20.32
C GLU A 119 -1.89 7.32 -20.79
N LEU A 120 -2.54 6.38 -20.10
CA LEU A 120 -3.87 5.88 -20.44
C LEU A 120 -4.87 7.05 -20.58
N LYS A 121 -5.58 7.08 -21.71
CA LYS A 121 -6.54 8.13 -22.03
C LYS A 121 -7.97 7.58 -22.05
N LYS A 122 -8.91 8.47 -21.79
CA LYS A 122 -10.34 8.14 -21.90
C LYS A 122 -10.68 7.59 -23.31
N GLY A 123 -11.41 6.48 -23.33
CA GLY A 123 -11.85 5.83 -24.57
C GLY A 123 -10.87 4.78 -25.11
N GLU A 124 -9.67 4.69 -24.58
CA GLU A 124 -8.74 3.60 -24.95
C GLU A 124 -9.18 2.25 -24.37
N THR A 125 -8.64 1.17 -24.91
CA THR A 125 -8.87 -0.17 -24.42
C THR A 125 -7.68 -0.66 -23.62
N LEU A 126 -7.90 -0.97 -22.33
CA LEU A 126 -6.92 -1.51 -21.39
C LEU A 126 -7.12 -3.02 -21.27
N LEU A 127 -6.14 -3.83 -21.65
CA LEU A 127 -6.09 -5.25 -21.34
C LEU A 127 -5.34 -5.47 -20.03
N VAL A 128 -6.01 -6.07 -19.04
CA VAL A 128 -5.41 -6.42 -17.74
C VAL A 128 -5.23 -7.92 -17.68
N THR A 129 -3.97 -8.38 -17.72
CA THR A 129 -3.60 -9.78 -17.46
C THR A 129 -3.36 -9.98 -15.96
N GLY A 130 -3.68 -11.16 -15.43
CA GLY A 130 -3.62 -11.41 -13.99
C GLY A 130 -4.67 -10.60 -13.21
N ALA A 131 -5.83 -10.38 -13.79
CA ALA A 131 -6.89 -9.49 -13.34
C ALA A 131 -7.45 -9.78 -11.93
N GLY A 132 -7.26 -10.99 -11.41
CA GLY A 132 -7.67 -11.37 -10.04
C GLY A 132 -6.59 -11.17 -8.97
N GLY A 133 -5.45 -10.54 -9.29
CA GLY A 133 -4.41 -10.19 -8.31
C GLY A 133 -4.53 -8.74 -7.85
N GLY A 134 -3.81 -8.34 -6.80
CA GLY A 134 -3.90 -6.99 -6.20
C GLY A 134 -3.72 -5.85 -7.22
N VAL A 135 -2.63 -5.87 -8.00
CA VAL A 135 -2.42 -4.89 -9.07
C VAL A 135 -3.45 -5.03 -10.20
N GLY A 136 -3.91 -6.25 -10.49
CA GLY A 136 -4.91 -6.50 -11.54
C GLY A 136 -6.28 -5.91 -11.19
N THR A 137 -6.75 -6.12 -9.97
CA THR A 137 -8.02 -5.57 -9.48
C THR A 137 -8.00 -4.05 -9.47
N THR A 138 -6.94 -3.44 -8.92
CA THR A 138 -6.78 -1.98 -8.91
C THR A 138 -6.64 -1.39 -10.32
N ALA A 139 -6.03 -2.15 -11.28
CA ALA A 139 -5.95 -1.71 -12.67
C ALA A 139 -7.33 -1.67 -13.35
N ILE A 140 -8.23 -2.57 -12.99
CA ILE A 140 -9.62 -2.54 -13.48
C ILE A 140 -10.32 -1.28 -12.97
N GLU A 141 -10.28 -1.04 -11.66
CA GLU A 141 -10.94 0.10 -11.04
C GLU A 141 -10.39 1.43 -11.55
N ILE A 142 -9.07 1.63 -11.52
CA ILE A 142 -8.43 2.86 -12.02
C ILE A 142 -8.68 3.03 -13.51
N GLY A 143 -8.55 1.98 -14.31
CA GLY A 143 -8.82 2.03 -15.75
C GLY A 143 -10.24 2.47 -16.06
N LYS A 144 -11.22 1.95 -15.32
CA LYS A 144 -12.63 2.37 -15.41
C LYS A 144 -12.81 3.82 -15.00
N ALA A 145 -12.23 4.22 -13.86
CA ALA A 145 -12.30 5.60 -13.37
C ALA A 145 -11.66 6.60 -14.36
N MET A 146 -10.63 6.18 -15.10
CA MET A 146 -10.02 6.97 -16.18
C MET A 146 -10.85 6.96 -17.49
N GLY A 147 -11.93 6.22 -17.55
CA GLY A 147 -12.84 6.15 -18.70
C GLY A 147 -12.35 5.22 -19.82
N ALA A 148 -11.49 4.26 -19.52
CA ALA A 148 -11.07 3.24 -20.47
C ALA A 148 -12.10 2.12 -20.60
N ARG A 149 -12.09 1.44 -21.74
CA ARG A 149 -12.70 0.13 -21.90
C ARG A 149 -11.76 -0.93 -21.33
N VAL A 150 -12.17 -1.62 -20.25
CA VAL A 150 -11.30 -2.60 -19.60
C VAL A 150 -11.67 -4.02 -20.07
N ILE A 151 -10.65 -4.80 -20.43
CA ILE A 151 -10.73 -6.24 -20.71
C ILE A 151 -9.87 -6.94 -19.66
N ALA A 152 -10.52 -7.80 -18.84
CA ALA A 152 -9.86 -8.58 -17.81
C ALA A 152 -9.56 -10.00 -18.29
N ALA A 153 -8.33 -10.48 -18.04
CA ALA A 153 -7.90 -11.83 -18.29
C ALA A 153 -7.34 -12.47 -17.01
N ALA A 154 -7.86 -13.63 -16.61
CA ALA A 154 -7.43 -14.36 -15.43
C ALA A 154 -7.35 -15.87 -15.71
N SER A 155 -6.68 -16.61 -14.83
CA SER A 155 -6.36 -18.03 -15.01
C SER A 155 -7.50 -19.01 -14.73
N ASN A 156 -8.55 -18.55 -14.03
CA ASN A 156 -9.71 -19.37 -13.68
C ASN A 156 -10.97 -18.51 -13.50
N GLN A 157 -12.13 -19.19 -13.39
CA GLN A 157 -13.43 -18.53 -13.29
C GLN A 157 -13.58 -17.70 -12.00
N GLU A 158 -13.14 -18.20 -10.86
CA GLU A 158 -13.23 -17.49 -9.58
C GLU A 158 -12.55 -16.12 -9.65
N LYS A 159 -11.35 -16.03 -10.24
CA LYS A 159 -10.63 -14.77 -10.44
C LYS A 159 -11.30 -13.87 -11.48
N LEU A 160 -11.97 -14.45 -12.48
CA LEU A 160 -12.76 -13.66 -13.43
C LEU A 160 -14.01 -13.08 -12.77
N ASP A 161 -14.66 -13.81 -11.87
CA ASP A 161 -15.84 -13.34 -11.14
C ASP A 161 -15.48 -12.13 -10.24
N ILE A 162 -14.33 -12.19 -9.57
CA ILE A 162 -13.78 -11.03 -8.82
C ILE A 162 -13.56 -9.85 -9.77
N ALA A 163 -12.87 -10.07 -10.88
CA ALA A 163 -12.59 -9.01 -11.85
C ALA A 163 -13.89 -8.42 -12.44
N LEU A 164 -14.89 -9.25 -12.73
CA LEU A 164 -16.20 -8.82 -13.26
C LEU A 164 -16.99 -7.98 -12.24
N SER A 165 -16.89 -8.28 -10.95
CA SER A 165 -17.54 -7.47 -9.91
C SER A 165 -17.05 -6.02 -9.88
N LEU A 166 -15.82 -5.76 -10.33
CA LEU A 166 -15.17 -4.45 -10.36
C LEU A 166 -15.39 -3.70 -11.70
N ILE A 167 -15.69 -4.43 -12.79
CA ILE A 167 -15.92 -3.82 -14.13
C ILE A 167 -17.19 -2.97 -14.17
N HIS A 168 -18.13 -3.21 -13.29
CA HIS A 168 -19.44 -2.53 -13.25
C HIS A 168 -19.46 -1.27 -12.38
N ILE A 169 -18.32 -0.88 -11.82
CA ILE A 169 -18.17 0.35 -11.01
C ILE A 169 -18.10 1.57 -11.92
#